data_7aa91d426799f4820493e91efdc6aafa
#
_entry.id   7aa91d426799f4820493e91efdc6aafa
#
_cell.length_a   1.000
_cell.length_b   1.000
_cell.length_c   1.000
_cell.angle_alpha   90.00
_cell.angle_beta   90.00
_cell.angle_gamma   90.00
#
_symmetry.space_group_name_H-M   'P 1'
#
loop_
_entity.id
_entity.type
_entity.pdbx_description
1 polymer ?
#
loop_
_entity_poly.entity_id
_entity_poly.type
_entity_poly.pdbx_seq_one_letter_code
_entity_poly.pdbx_strand_id
1 'polypeptide(L)'
;MANDERDPGDSETTATATPQFGLDRGDRVHAFKAPGITVTWSRRRCIHAADCVMNLPTVFEPGRRPWVDATQASADAVARVVQRCPTGSLHFERSDGGAPEPVPAVNTVLVSRNGPTYLKGDLEMVDERGDVRLVDTRMALCRCGLSANKPLCDNAHRDAGFREQGRLSEPERVEDPGSEATKLRVILRENGPIELSGPFGISSSDRQTTIAGTRTKLCRCGQSGAKPFCDGTHKRVGFKTG
;
A
#
# COMPACT_ATOMS: atom_id res chain seq x y z
N MET A 1 -22.43 15.87 -3.76
CA MET A 1 -22.69 16.27 -2.36
C MET A 1 -22.11 15.15 -1.50
N ALA A 2 -20.94 15.37 -0.92
CA ALA A 2 -20.30 14.39 -0.06
C ALA A 2 -20.92 14.52 1.33
N ASN A 3 -21.63 13.48 1.77
CA ASN A 3 -22.11 13.39 3.13
C ASN A 3 -20.90 13.22 4.07
N ASP A 4 -20.62 14.28 4.82
CA ASP A 4 -19.77 14.29 6.00
C ASP A 4 -20.55 13.67 7.18
N GLU A 5 -20.71 12.36 7.16
CA GLU A 5 -21.23 11.61 8.30
C GLU A 5 -20.09 11.41 9.31
N ARG A 6 -20.03 12.29 10.29
CA ARG A 6 -19.23 12.12 11.51
C ARG A 6 -19.75 10.87 12.24
N ASP A 7 -18.88 9.87 12.35
CA ASP A 7 -19.14 8.65 13.11
C ASP A 7 -19.03 8.95 14.63
N PRO A 8 -20.11 8.93 15.42
CA PRO A 8 -20.10 9.33 16.84
C PRO A 8 -19.68 8.19 17.80
N GLY A 9 -18.92 7.21 17.33
CA GLY A 9 -18.56 6.03 18.12
C GLY A 9 -17.07 5.75 18.31
N ASP A 10 -16.19 6.56 17.69
CA ASP A 10 -14.74 6.37 17.82
C ASP A 10 -14.23 7.05 19.10
N SER A 11 -13.89 6.26 20.12
CA SER A 11 -13.13 6.76 21.25
C SER A 11 -11.74 7.18 20.75
N GLU A 12 -11.52 8.48 20.56
CA GLU A 12 -10.20 9.06 20.33
C GLU A 12 -9.29 8.75 21.52
N THR A 13 -8.57 7.65 21.42
CA THR A 13 -7.43 7.42 22.31
C THR A 13 -6.20 7.84 21.54
N THR A 14 -5.68 9.02 21.87
CA THR A 14 -4.34 9.49 21.47
C THR A 14 -3.32 8.47 21.98
N ALA A 15 -2.92 7.56 21.10
CA ALA A 15 -1.81 6.66 21.37
C ALA A 15 -0.52 7.49 21.31
N THR A 16 0.18 7.61 22.45
CA THR A 16 1.46 8.32 22.61
C THR A 16 2.66 7.55 22.05
N ALA A 17 2.46 6.41 21.42
CA ALA A 17 3.49 5.70 20.66
C ALA A 17 3.29 6.00 19.17
N THR A 18 4.31 6.54 18.51
CA THR A 18 4.33 6.69 17.05
C THR A 18 4.21 5.29 16.45
N PRO A 19 3.13 4.97 15.69
CA PRO A 19 3.02 3.65 15.10
C PRO A 19 4.23 3.41 14.19
N GLN A 20 4.78 2.21 14.24
CA GLN A 20 5.95 1.80 13.44
C GLN A 20 5.69 2.00 11.93
N PHE A 21 4.42 2.03 11.54
CA PHE A 21 3.95 2.21 10.17
C PHE A 21 2.88 3.30 10.10
N GLY A 22 2.90 4.13 9.05
CA GLY A 22 1.88 5.15 8.84
C GLY A 22 2.28 6.27 7.90
N LEU A 23 1.28 7.03 7.44
CA LEU A 23 1.48 8.24 6.65
C LEU A 23 1.86 9.41 7.54
N ASP A 24 2.83 10.20 7.10
CA ASP A 24 3.40 11.33 7.86
C ASP A 24 2.43 12.52 8.01
N ARG A 25 1.35 12.65 7.22
CA ARG A 25 0.48 13.84 7.27
C ARG A 25 -1.00 13.54 7.06
N GLY A 26 -1.80 13.87 8.07
CA GLY A 26 -3.26 14.00 7.96
C GLY A 26 -4.05 12.72 7.74
N ASP A 27 -3.44 11.56 7.91
CA ASP A 27 -4.15 10.29 7.91
C ASP A 27 -4.70 10.03 9.31
N ARG A 28 -6.03 9.94 9.43
CA ARG A 28 -6.66 9.50 10.68
C ARG A 28 -6.55 7.99 10.75
N VAL A 29 -5.80 7.53 11.74
CA VAL A 29 -5.68 6.11 12.05
C VAL A 29 -6.59 5.79 13.22
N HIS A 30 -7.56 4.90 12.99
CA HIS A 30 -8.46 4.41 14.03
C HIS A 30 -7.83 3.20 14.73
N ALA A 31 -7.96 3.12 16.06
CA ALA A 31 -7.44 2.02 16.86
C ALA A 31 -8.58 1.24 17.52
N PHE A 32 -8.55 -0.08 17.36
CA PHE A 32 -9.53 -1.02 17.92
C PHE A 32 -8.79 -1.95 18.90
N LYS A 33 -9.04 -1.74 20.19
CA LYS A 33 -8.36 -2.47 21.28
C LYS A 33 -9.13 -3.72 21.65
N ALA A 34 -8.40 -4.82 21.83
CA ALA A 34 -8.89 -6.06 22.40
C ALA A 34 -7.82 -6.67 23.33
N PRO A 35 -8.16 -7.66 24.18
CA PRO A 35 -7.17 -8.35 24.98
C PRO A 35 -6.05 -8.93 24.09
N GLY A 36 -4.81 -8.53 24.38
CA GLY A 36 -3.61 -9.02 23.69
C GLY A 36 -3.30 -8.40 22.34
N ILE A 37 -4.19 -7.60 21.74
CA ILE A 37 -3.95 -6.99 20.42
C ILE A 37 -4.68 -5.65 20.28
N THR A 38 -4.02 -4.71 19.61
CA THR A 38 -4.63 -3.49 19.08
C THR A 38 -4.55 -3.52 17.56
N VAL A 39 -5.68 -3.42 16.88
CA VAL A 39 -5.73 -3.29 15.41
C VAL A 39 -5.83 -1.82 15.07
N THR A 40 -5.02 -1.35 14.13
CA THR A 40 -5.11 0.02 13.60
C THR A 40 -5.59 0.00 12.16
N TRP A 41 -6.34 1.03 11.76
CA TRP A 41 -6.93 1.16 10.44
C TRP A 41 -6.81 2.58 9.89
N SER A 42 -6.24 2.70 8.69
CA SER A 42 -6.19 3.92 7.90
C SER A 42 -7.28 3.89 6.83
N ARG A 43 -8.30 4.74 6.96
CA ARG A 43 -9.38 4.84 5.97
C ARG A 43 -8.86 5.24 4.59
N ARG A 44 -7.92 6.20 4.53
CA ARG A 44 -7.36 6.70 3.27
C ARG A 44 -6.64 5.64 2.44
N ARG A 45 -6.10 4.61 3.10
CA ARG A 45 -5.35 3.53 2.45
C ARG A 45 -6.23 2.33 2.10
N CYS A 46 -7.44 2.26 2.66
CA CYS A 46 -8.36 1.17 2.40
C CYS A 46 -8.96 1.27 0.99
N ILE A 47 -8.70 0.28 0.16
CA ILE A 47 -9.29 0.14 -1.19
C ILE A 47 -10.37 -0.93 -1.24
N HIS A 48 -10.89 -1.36 -0.09
CA HIS A 48 -11.92 -2.40 0.02
C HIS A 48 -11.54 -3.69 -0.73
N ALA A 49 -10.29 -4.16 -0.53
CA ALA A 49 -9.81 -5.43 -1.09
C ALA A 49 -10.55 -6.64 -0.52
N ALA A 50 -11.27 -6.44 0.59
CA ALA A 50 -12.14 -7.40 1.27
C ALA A 50 -11.44 -8.61 1.91
N ASP A 51 -10.12 -8.73 1.84
CA ASP A 51 -9.40 -9.85 2.48
C ASP A 51 -9.72 -10.00 3.97
N CYS A 52 -9.82 -8.90 4.71
CA CYS A 52 -10.17 -8.92 6.14
C CYS A 52 -11.58 -9.46 6.36
N VAL A 53 -12.58 -8.93 5.67
CA VAL A 53 -13.99 -9.30 5.79
C VAL A 53 -14.23 -10.76 5.37
N MET A 54 -13.60 -11.21 4.28
CA MET A 54 -13.78 -12.57 3.77
C MET A 54 -13.10 -13.63 4.64
N ASN A 55 -11.99 -13.30 5.31
CA ASN A 55 -11.22 -14.29 6.07
C ASN A 55 -11.50 -14.29 7.58
N LEU A 56 -12.12 -13.22 8.11
CA LEU A 56 -12.52 -13.16 9.52
C LEU A 56 -13.74 -12.23 9.70
N PRO A 57 -14.92 -12.61 9.16
CA PRO A 57 -16.12 -11.77 9.15
C PRO A 57 -16.67 -11.47 10.55
N THR A 58 -16.39 -12.31 11.54
CA THR A 58 -16.80 -12.06 12.93
C THR A 58 -16.08 -10.86 13.54
N VAL A 59 -14.84 -10.61 13.13
CA VAL A 59 -14.04 -9.45 13.57
C VAL A 59 -14.27 -8.24 12.68
N PHE A 60 -14.26 -8.43 11.35
CA PHE A 60 -14.34 -7.36 10.36
C PHE A 60 -15.72 -7.32 9.70
N GLU A 61 -16.61 -6.52 10.21
CA GLU A 61 -18.00 -6.43 9.73
C GLU A 61 -18.37 -5.00 9.32
N PRO A 62 -18.42 -4.69 8.00
CA PRO A 62 -18.64 -3.33 7.52
C PRO A 62 -19.95 -2.66 7.98
N GLY A 63 -20.97 -3.47 8.30
CA GLY A 63 -22.28 -2.99 8.81
C GLY A 63 -22.32 -2.68 10.29
N ARG A 64 -21.34 -3.15 11.06
CA ARG A 64 -21.26 -2.95 12.51
C ARG A 64 -20.58 -1.62 12.87
N ARG A 65 -20.85 -1.13 14.07
CA ARG A 65 -20.16 0.03 14.66
C ARG A 65 -19.66 -0.32 16.06
N PRO A 66 -18.37 -0.33 16.33
CA PRO A 66 -17.26 -0.19 15.35
C PRO A 66 -17.21 -1.39 14.38
N TRP A 67 -16.73 -1.19 13.17
CA TRP A 67 -16.67 -2.24 12.13
C TRP A 67 -15.58 -3.30 12.36
N VAL A 68 -14.63 -3.01 13.24
CA VAL A 68 -13.64 -3.97 13.75
C VAL A 68 -13.93 -4.25 15.21
N ASP A 69 -14.16 -5.52 15.54
CA ASP A 69 -14.25 -6.00 16.92
C ASP A 69 -13.26 -7.17 17.11
N ALA A 70 -12.04 -6.82 17.50
CA ALA A 70 -10.98 -7.80 17.66
C ALA A 70 -11.18 -8.75 18.85
N THR A 71 -12.22 -8.55 19.69
CA THR A 71 -12.57 -9.47 20.79
C THR A 71 -13.20 -10.75 20.29
N GLN A 72 -13.71 -10.78 19.04
CA GLN A 72 -14.44 -11.90 18.45
C GLN A 72 -13.53 -13.05 17.97
N ALA A 73 -12.23 -12.93 18.11
CA ALA A 73 -11.27 -13.99 17.74
C ALA A 73 -10.00 -13.90 18.58
N SER A 74 -9.16 -14.96 18.52
CA SER A 74 -7.85 -14.91 19.17
C SER A 74 -6.94 -13.87 18.51
N ALA A 75 -6.07 -13.26 19.30
CA ALA A 75 -5.10 -12.28 18.81
C ALA A 75 -4.26 -12.82 17.64
N ASP A 76 -3.92 -14.10 17.62
CA ASP A 76 -3.20 -14.75 16.51
C ASP A 76 -4.05 -14.84 15.24
N ALA A 77 -5.35 -15.12 15.34
CA ALA A 77 -6.24 -15.17 14.18
C ALA A 77 -6.41 -13.77 13.58
N VAL A 78 -6.59 -12.75 14.43
CA VAL A 78 -6.65 -11.34 14.01
C VAL A 78 -5.36 -10.92 13.33
N ALA A 79 -4.20 -11.16 13.94
CA ALA A 79 -2.88 -10.82 13.40
C ALA A 79 -2.64 -11.45 12.02
N ARG A 80 -2.97 -12.74 11.85
CA ARG A 80 -2.86 -13.41 10.53
C ARG A 80 -3.70 -12.76 9.44
N VAL A 81 -4.90 -12.32 9.77
CA VAL A 81 -5.80 -11.69 8.79
C VAL A 81 -5.39 -10.26 8.49
N VAL A 82 -4.97 -9.48 9.48
CA VAL A 82 -4.46 -8.11 9.30
C VAL A 82 -3.27 -8.08 8.33
N GLN A 83 -2.34 -9.03 8.44
CA GLN A 83 -1.18 -9.14 7.53
C GLN A 83 -1.56 -9.41 6.06
N ARG A 84 -2.79 -9.83 5.78
CA ARG A 84 -3.29 -10.03 4.41
C ARG A 84 -3.76 -8.76 3.75
N CYS A 85 -3.95 -7.65 4.50
CA CYS A 85 -4.32 -6.36 3.93
C CYS A 85 -3.28 -5.91 2.90
N PRO A 86 -3.61 -5.82 1.60
CA PRO A 86 -2.58 -5.62 0.57
C PRO A 86 -2.08 -4.17 0.49
N THR A 87 -2.72 -3.26 1.21
CA THR A 87 -2.42 -1.82 1.13
C THR A 87 -1.72 -1.28 2.37
N GLY A 88 -1.57 -2.11 3.45
CA GLY A 88 -1.15 -1.63 4.74
C GLY A 88 -2.16 -0.65 5.39
N SER A 89 -3.43 -0.74 5.00
CA SER A 89 -4.51 0.00 5.67
C SER A 89 -4.78 -0.53 7.08
N LEU A 90 -4.53 -1.82 7.32
CA LEU A 90 -4.63 -2.47 8.61
C LEU A 90 -3.24 -2.86 9.11
N HIS A 91 -2.98 -2.59 10.38
CA HIS A 91 -1.82 -3.05 11.15
C HIS A 91 -2.25 -3.52 12.53
N PHE A 92 -1.35 -4.13 13.28
CA PHE A 92 -1.60 -4.53 14.66
C PHE A 92 -0.38 -4.36 15.54
N GLU A 93 -0.63 -4.23 16.84
CA GLU A 93 0.35 -4.28 17.92
C GLU A 93 -0.07 -5.36 18.92
N ARG A 94 0.87 -6.17 19.40
CA ARG A 94 0.65 -7.21 20.40
C ARG A 94 1.00 -6.71 21.80
N SER A 95 0.13 -6.99 22.77
CA SER A 95 0.35 -6.70 24.19
C SER A 95 0.35 -7.94 25.08
N ASP A 96 0.20 -9.14 24.49
CA ASP A 96 0.18 -10.43 25.17
C ASP A 96 1.50 -11.22 25.08
N GLY A 97 2.56 -10.59 24.56
CA GLY A 97 3.84 -11.25 24.31
C GLY A 97 3.91 -12.07 23.03
N GLY A 98 2.84 -12.08 22.23
CA GLY A 98 2.85 -12.69 20.88
C GLY A 98 3.77 -11.95 19.91
N ALA A 99 4.08 -12.58 18.77
CA ALA A 99 4.98 -12.03 17.78
C ALA A 99 4.47 -10.67 17.24
N PRO A 100 5.32 -9.65 17.10
CA PRO A 100 4.95 -8.38 16.48
C PRO A 100 4.64 -8.57 14.98
N GLU A 101 4.11 -7.53 14.35
CA GLU A 101 3.90 -7.55 12.89
C GLU A 101 5.25 -7.68 12.17
N PRO A 102 5.44 -8.74 11.36
CA PRO A 102 6.75 -8.99 10.76
C PRO A 102 7.02 -8.06 9.59
N VAL A 103 8.28 -7.64 9.46
CA VAL A 103 8.79 -7.04 8.23
C VAL A 103 9.21 -8.18 7.30
N PRO A 104 8.65 -8.29 6.08
CA PRO A 104 9.04 -9.32 5.14
C PRO A 104 10.53 -9.21 4.74
N ALA A 105 11.23 -10.34 4.71
CA ALA A 105 12.66 -10.39 4.36
C ALA A 105 12.93 -10.11 2.86
N VAL A 106 11.92 -10.24 2.01
CA VAL A 106 12.04 -10.05 0.56
C VAL A 106 11.05 -8.99 0.09
N ASN A 107 11.54 -8.01 -0.66
CA ASN A 107 10.70 -6.99 -1.27
C ASN A 107 10.10 -7.51 -2.58
N THR A 108 8.79 -7.47 -2.69
CA THR A 108 8.04 -7.91 -3.86
C THR A 108 7.18 -6.79 -4.43
N VAL A 109 7.09 -6.75 -5.75
CA VAL A 109 6.28 -5.81 -6.52
C VAL A 109 5.37 -6.61 -7.44
N LEU A 110 4.06 -6.54 -7.24
CA LEU A 110 3.08 -7.23 -8.07
C LEU A 110 2.31 -6.20 -8.91
N VAL A 111 2.40 -6.34 -10.23
CA VAL A 111 1.65 -5.49 -11.18
C VAL A 111 0.28 -6.12 -11.41
N SER A 112 -0.77 -5.63 -10.77
CA SER A 112 -2.08 -6.26 -10.87
C SER A 112 -2.80 -5.94 -12.21
N ARG A 113 -3.60 -6.89 -12.69
CA ARG A 113 -4.46 -6.66 -13.85
C ARG A 113 -5.51 -5.59 -13.54
N ASN A 114 -5.64 -4.58 -14.40
CA ASN A 114 -6.63 -3.49 -14.30
C ASN A 114 -6.66 -2.76 -12.95
N GLY A 115 -5.54 -2.77 -12.21
CA GLY A 115 -5.50 -2.26 -10.83
C GLY A 115 -4.16 -1.62 -10.46
N PRO A 116 -3.90 -1.47 -9.15
CA PRO A 116 -2.69 -0.86 -8.65
C PRO A 116 -1.45 -1.74 -8.84
N THR A 117 -0.29 -1.18 -8.49
CA THR A 117 0.91 -1.97 -8.22
C THR A 117 1.00 -2.18 -6.71
N TYR A 118 1.04 -3.44 -6.27
CA TYR A 118 1.19 -3.82 -4.87
C TYR A 118 2.67 -4.01 -4.53
N LEU A 119 3.11 -3.44 -3.42
CA LEU A 119 4.43 -3.65 -2.84
C LEU A 119 4.29 -4.33 -1.49
N LYS A 120 5.18 -5.28 -1.21
CA LYS A 120 5.29 -5.92 0.11
C LYS A 120 6.76 -6.14 0.42
N GLY A 121 7.21 -5.73 1.61
CA GLY A 121 8.60 -5.80 2.03
C GLY A 121 8.95 -4.82 3.14
N ASP A 122 10.23 -4.51 3.29
CA ASP A 122 10.71 -3.37 4.09
C ASP A 122 10.70 -2.12 3.21
N LEU A 123 9.63 -1.33 3.30
CA LEU A 123 9.32 -0.26 2.36
C LEU A 123 9.48 1.11 3.01
N GLU A 124 10.18 2.00 2.32
CA GLU A 124 10.32 3.41 2.70
C GLU A 124 9.98 4.31 1.52
N MET A 125 8.87 5.03 1.61
CA MET A 125 8.48 6.02 0.62
C MET A 125 9.08 7.37 1.00
N VAL A 126 9.78 7.97 0.05
CA VAL A 126 10.42 9.28 0.21
C VAL A 126 10.03 10.21 -0.93
N ASP A 127 10.04 11.50 -0.69
CA ASP A 127 9.93 12.48 -1.75
C ASP A 127 11.29 12.69 -2.47
N GLU A 128 11.30 13.60 -3.44
CA GLU A 128 12.48 13.91 -4.25
C GLU A 128 13.64 14.49 -3.42
N ARG A 129 13.35 15.08 -2.27
CA ARG A 129 14.35 15.66 -1.35
C ARG A 129 14.91 14.62 -0.39
N GLY A 130 14.29 13.44 -0.34
CA GLY A 130 14.64 12.36 0.57
C GLY A 130 13.84 12.37 1.88
N ASP A 131 12.87 13.29 2.02
CA ASP A 131 12.01 13.33 3.20
C ASP A 131 11.10 12.11 3.23
N VAL A 132 11.08 11.39 4.35
CA VAL A 132 10.25 10.20 4.54
C VAL A 132 8.77 10.61 4.60
N ARG A 133 7.96 9.95 3.77
CA ARG A 133 6.51 10.16 3.66
C ARG A 133 5.71 9.00 4.22
N LEU A 134 6.28 7.80 4.19
CA LEU A 134 5.62 6.58 4.68
C LEU A 134 6.66 5.50 4.89
N VAL A 135 6.63 4.82 6.03
CA VAL A 135 7.33 3.56 6.26
C VAL A 135 6.29 2.47 6.46
N ASP A 136 6.39 1.38 5.71
CA ASP A 136 5.39 0.33 5.77
C ASP A 136 5.91 -1.02 5.24
N THR A 137 5.14 -2.06 5.48
CA THR A 137 5.39 -3.40 4.92
C THR A 137 4.55 -3.70 3.68
N ARG A 138 3.53 -2.88 3.39
CA ARG A 138 2.57 -3.10 2.29
C ARG A 138 2.06 -1.78 1.75
N MET A 139 2.09 -1.62 0.44
CA MET A 139 1.58 -0.43 -0.24
C MET A 139 0.86 -0.80 -1.52
N ALA A 140 -0.20 -0.06 -1.86
CA ALA A 140 -0.84 -0.11 -3.17
C ALA A 140 -0.63 1.22 -3.90
N LEU A 141 0.18 1.24 -4.95
CA LEU A 141 0.49 2.44 -5.72
C LEU A 141 -0.48 2.62 -6.88
N CYS A 142 -0.93 3.86 -7.08
CA CYS A 142 -1.76 4.24 -8.21
C CYS A 142 -1.03 3.99 -9.53
N ARG A 143 -1.68 3.29 -10.47
CA ARG A 143 -1.15 3.00 -11.81
C ARG A 143 -1.96 3.66 -12.93
N CYS A 144 -3.21 4.07 -12.65
CA CYS A 144 -4.07 4.76 -13.63
C CYS A 144 -3.80 6.27 -13.75
N GLY A 145 -3.09 6.86 -12.79
CA GLY A 145 -2.80 8.29 -12.74
C GLY A 145 -3.94 9.17 -12.20
N LEU A 146 -5.11 8.61 -11.86
CA LEU A 146 -6.34 9.35 -11.53
C LEU A 146 -6.68 9.38 -10.04
N SER A 147 -5.95 8.62 -9.19
CA SER A 147 -6.18 8.64 -7.75
C SER A 147 -6.14 10.06 -7.18
N ALA A 148 -7.10 10.41 -6.33
CA ALA A 148 -7.08 11.62 -5.51
C ALA A 148 -6.13 11.48 -4.30
N ASN A 149 -5.70 10.23 -4.00
CA ASN A 149 -4.78 9.91 -2.90
C ASN A 149 -3.36 9.56 -3.40
N LYS A 150 -2.91 10.17 -4.51
CA LYS A 150 -1.56 9.89 -5.05
C LYS A 150 -0.46 10.07 -4.01
N PRO A 151 0.53 9.18 -3.94
CA PRO A 151 0.85 8.11 -4.89
C PRO A 151 0.06 6.81 -4.67
N LEU A 152 -0.72 6.72 -3.60
CA LEU A 152 -1.48 5.52 -3.25
C LEU A 152 -2.74 5.36 -4.11
N CYS A 153 -3.22 4.14 -4.23
CA CYS A 153 -4.45 3.82 -4.93
C CYS A 153 -5.67 4.14 -4.04
N ASP A 154 -6.74 4.65 -4.66
CA ASP A 154 -8.04 4.90 -4.05
C ASP A 154 -9.21 4.27 -4.82
N ASN A 155 -8.90 3.34 -5.73
CA ASN A 155 -9.85 2.69 -6.66
C ASN A 155 -10.36 3.54 -7.84
N ALA A 156 -9.94 4.78 -8.02
CA ALA A 156 -10.34 5.60 -9.18
C ALA A 156 -10.14 4.88 -10.54
N HIS A 157 -9.24 3.89 -10.61
CA HIS A 157 -9.05 3.05 -11.79
C HIS A 157 -10.31 2.27 -12.21
N ARG A 158 -11.21 1.95 -11.27
CA ARG A 158 -12.46 1.21 -11.54
C ARG A 158 -13.45 2.08 -12.30
N ASP A 159 -13.71 3.27 -11.77
CA ASP A 159 -14.66 4.24 -12.33
C ASP A 159 -14.16 4.80 -13.67
N ALA A 160 -12.85 5.01 -13.78
CA ALA A 160 -12.20 5.45 -15.02
C ALA A 160 -12.09 4.37 -16.09
N GLY A 161 -12.55 3.16 -15.83
CA GLY A 161 -12.45 2.06 -16.79
C GLY A 161 -11.02 1.70 -17.20
N PHE A 162 -10.03 1.90 -16.32
CA PHE A 162 -8.63 1.60 -16.60
C PHE A 162 -8.44 0.12 -16.97
N ARG A 163 -7.86 -0.13 -18.16
CA ARG A 163 -7.62 -1.49 -18.66
C ARG A 163 -6.14 -1.66 -18.97
N GLU A 164 -5.54 -2.66 -18.31
CA GLU A 164 -4.14 -3.01 -18.50
C GLU A 164 -3.87 -4.41 -17.95
N GLN A 165 -3.19 -5.26 -18.70
CA GLN A 165 -3.06 -6.70 -18.42
C GLN A 165 -2.18 -7.04 -17.21
N GLY A 166 -1.37 -6.09 -16.72
CA GLY A 166 -0.39 -6.35 -15.67
C GLY A 166 0.78 -7.20 -16.14
N ARG A 167 1.15 -7.08 -17.41
CA ARG A 167 2.37 -7.69 -17.98
C ARG A 167 3.58 -6.82 -17.72
N LEU A 168 4.77 -7.39 -17.78
CA LEU A 168 6.04 -6.66 -17.79
C LEU A 168 6.43 -6.45 -19.26
N SER A 169 6.04 -5.31 -19.83
CA SER A 169 6.17 -5.06 -21.29
C SER A 169 7.60 -4.86 -21.75
N GLU A 170 8.46 -4.33 -20.92
CA GLU A 170 9.87 -4.05 -21.23
C GLU A 170 10.71 -4.41 -19.98
N PRO A 171 10.93 -5.71 -19.73
CA PRO A 171 11.61 -6.17 -18.53
C PRO A 171 13.04 -5.67 -18.38
N GLU A 172 13.70 -5.28 -19.48
CA GLU A 172 15.03 -4.67 -19.52
C GLU A 172 15.08 -3.30 -18.84
N ARG A 173 13.94 -2.69 -18.54
CA ARG A 173 13.85 -1.47 -17.71
C ARG A 173 14.04 -1.74 -16.21
N VAL A 174 14.20 -3.00 -15.83
CA VAL A 174 14.62 -3.40 -14.49
C VAL A 174 16.13 -3.57 -14.51
N GLU A 175 16.81 -2.70 -13.78
CA GLU A 175 18.27 -2.69 -13.68
C GLU A 175 18.70 -3.38 -12.40
N ASP A 176 19.85 -4.03 -12.42
CA ASP A 176 20.47 -4.63 -11.23
C ASP A 176 21.95 -4.18 -11.10
N PRO A 177 22.20 -2.92 -10.74
CA PRO A 177 23.57 -2.46 -10.48
C PRO A 177 24.17 -3.03 -9.18
N GLY A 178 23.47 -3.94 -8.51
CA GLY A 178 23.79 -4.41 -7.17
C GLY A 178 23.33 -3.44 -6.09
N SER A 179 23.09 -3.94 -4.88
CA SER A 179 22.76 -3.13 -3.70
C SER A 179 23.05 -3.90 -2.42
N GLU A 180 23.72 -3.26 -1.48
CA GLU A 180 23.87 -3.78 -0.11
C GLU A 180 22.65 -3.49 0.78
N ALA A 181 21.72 -2.63 0.30
CA ALA A 181 20.51 -2.29 1.02
C ALA A 181 19.56 -3.49 1.10
N THR A 182 18.85 -3.61 2.21
CA THR A 182 17.73 -4.56 2.37
C THR A 182 16.37 -3.90 2.14
N LYS A 183 16.29 -2.60 2.40
CA LYS A 183 15.10 -1.78 2.29
C LYS A 183 14.83 -1.36 0.85
N LEU A 184 13.56 -1.40 0.44
CA LEU A 184 13.11 -0.88 -0.85
C LEU A 184 12.63 0.57 -0.69
N ARG A 185 13.35 1.50 -1.28
CA ARG A 185 12.94 2.89 -1.36
C ARG A 185 12.00 3.12 -2.53
N VAL A 186 10.89 3.80 -2.24
CA VAL A 186 9.86 4.24 -3.17
C VAL A 186 9.98 5.75 -3.33
N ILE A 187 10.73 6.21 -4.31
CA ILE A 187 11.09 7.62 -4.49
C ILE A 187 10.07 8.31 -5.39
N LEU A 188 9.41 9.34 -4.87
CA LEU A 188 8.39 10.11 -5.58
C LEU A 188 9.06 11.27 -6.34
N ARG A 189 9.18 11.17 -7.66
CA ARG A 189 9.68 12.28 -8.47
C ARG A 189 8.58 13.32 -8.68
N GLU A 190 8.89 14.59 -8.50
CA GLU A 190 7.93 15.66 -8.74
C GLU A 190 7.45 15.65 -10.19
N ASN A 191 6.13 15.65 -10.40
CA ASN A 191 5.50 15.58 -11.72
C ASN A 191 6.05 14.46 -12.62
N GLY A 192 6.58 13.40 -12.00
CA GLY A 192 7.33 12.33 -12.64
C GLY A 192 6.92 10.93 -12.20
N PRO A 193 7.74 9.93 -12.53
CA PRO A 193 7.54 8.54 -12.18
C PRO A 193 7.70 8.28 -10.68
N ILE A 194 7.38 7.06 -10.29
CA ILE A 194 7.83 6.47 -9.04
C ILE A 194 9.11 5.67 -9.35
N GLU A 195 10.21 6.00 -8.68
CA GLU A 195 11.45 5.24 -8.79
C GLU A 195 11.54 4.25 -7.64
N LEU A 196 11.86 3.01 -7.93
CA LEU A 196 12.20 1.98 -6.95
C LEU A 196 13.71 1.88 -6.87
N SER A 197 14.25 1.84 -5.65
CA SER A 197 15.69 1.73 -5.37
C SER A 197 15.92 0.84 -4.16
N GLY A 198 16.69 -0.23 -4.31
CA GLY A 198 16.93 -1.32 -3.39
C GLY A 198 16.43 -2.66 -3.96
N PRO A 199 16.74 -3.80 -3.37
CA PRO A 199 16.44 -5.11 -3.94
C PRO A 199 14.94 -5.40 -3.97
N PHE A 200 14.45 -5.91 -5.09
CA PHE A 200 13.05 -6.34 -5.27
C PHE A 200 12.90 -7.43 -6.34
N GLY A 201 11.80 -8.19 -6.24
CA GLY A 201 11.29 -8.99 -7.33
C GLY A 201 10.00 -8.38 -7.88
N ILE A 202 9.96 -8.01 -9.18
CA ILE A 202 8.75 -7.53 -9.84
C ILE A 202 8.09 -8.63 -10.64
N SER A 203 6.78 -8.82 -10.43
CA SER A 203 6.01 -9.89 -11.07
C SER A 203 4.85 -9.33 -11.88
N SER A 204 4.56 -10.00 -13.01
CA SER A 204 3.33 -9.84 -13.77
C SER A 204 2.09 -10.29 -12.97
N SER A 205 0.90 -9.89 -13.42
CA SER A 205 -0.37 -10.18 -12.72
C SER A 205 -0.66 -11.69 -12.59
N ASP A 206 -0.25 -12.48 -13.56
CA ASP A 206 -0.36 -13.93 -13.60
C ASP A 206 0.79 -14.65 -12.88
N ARG A 207 1.79 -13.88 -12.43
CA ARG A 207 3.01 -14.36 -11.77
C ARG A 207 3.85 -15.32 -12.62
N GLN A 208 3.62 -15.36 -13.93
CA GLN A 208 4.42 -16.20 -14.85
C GLN A 208 5.79 -15.57 -15.14
N THR A 209 5.86 -14.24 -15.06
CA THR A 209 7.12 -13.50 -15.23
C THR A 209 7.47 -12.82 -13.93
N THR A 210 8.65 -13.10 -13.40
CA THR A 210 9.24 -12.40 -12.24
C THR A 210 10.68 -12.04 -12.57
N ILE A 211 11.04 -10.80 -12.34
CA ILE A 211 12.37 -10.25 -12.61
C ILE A 211 12.90 -9.66 -11.31
N ALA A 212 14.08 -10.10 -10.90
CA ALA A 212 14.81 -9.51 -9.80
C ALA A 212 15.61 -8.29 -10.29
N GLY A 213 15.74 -7.29 -9.43
CA GLY A 213 16.53 -6.10 -9.69
C GLY A 213 16.60 -5.19 -8.49
N THR A 214 17.37 -4.11 -8.63
CA THR A 214 17.58 -3.13 -7.57
C THR A 214 17.17 -1.72 -7.97
N ARG A 215 16.79 -1.51 -9.25
CA ARG A 215 16.34 -0.21 -9.73
C ARG A 215 15.34 -0.30 -10.88
N THR A 216 14.28 0.52 -10.82
CA THR A 216 13.36 0.73 -11.94
C THR A 216 12.54 2.00 -11.77
N LYS A 217 11.87 2.45 -12.84
CA LYS A 217 10.94 3.60 -12.81
C LYS A 217 9.55 3.15 -13.26
N LEU A 218 8.58 3.26 -12.37
CA LEU A 218 7.19 2.91 -12.64
C LEU A 218 6.38 4.12 -13.14
N CYS A 219 5.49 3.86 -14.09
CA CYS A 219 4.55 4.85 -14.59
C CYS A 219 3.61 5.33 -13.47
N ARG A 220 3.52 6.65 -13.27
CA ARG A 220 2.62 7.29 -12.31
C ARG A 220 1.48 8.05 -12.98
N CYS A 221 1.67 8.49 -14.24
CA CYS A 221 0.68 9.26 -15.00
C CYS A 221 -0.41 8.40 -15.65
N GLY A 222 -0.26 7.08 -15.68
CA GLY A 222 -1.20 6.15 -16.31
C GLY A 222 -1.15 6.09 -17.84
N GLN A 223 -0.31 6.91 -18.51
CA GLN A 223 -0.28 7.10 -19.96
C GLN A 223 0.95 6.50 -20.66
N SER A 224 1.87 5.85 -19.94
CA SER A 224 3.02 5.18 -20.55
C SER A 224 2.57 4.12 -21.55
N GLY A 225 3.27 4.00 -22.67
CA GLY A 225 3.15 2.90 -23.61
C GLY A 225 3.88 1.63 -23.16
N ALA A 226 4.84 1.78 -22.24
CA ALA A 226 5.70 0.72 -21.71
C ALA A 226 5.28 0.24 -20.31
N LYS A 227 3.96 0.27 -19.98
CA LYS A 227 3.50 -0.12 -18.64
C LYS A 227 3.97 -1.52 -18.22
N PRO A 228 4.36 -1.69 -16.96
CA PRO A 228 4.23 -0.78 -15.81
C PRO A 228 5.31 0.31 -15.75
N PHE A 229 6.28 0.29 -16.64
CA PHE A 229 7.45 1.15 -16.61
C PHE A 229 7.16 2.55 -17.15
N CYS A 230 7.99 3.52 -16.76
CA CYS A 230 7.93 4.88 -17.24
C CYS A 230 8.71 5.02 -18.55
N ASP A 231 8.06 5.56 -19.57
CA ASP A 231 8.64 5.88 -20.90
C ASP A 231 8.84 7.39 -21.14
N GLY A 232 8.62 8.21 -20.10
CA GLY A 232 8.71 9.67 -20.22
C GLY A 232 7.42 10.36 -20.70
N THR A 233 6.35 9.63 -21.00
CA THR A 233 5.06 10.19 -21.46
C THR A 233 4.49 11.23 -20.51
N HIS A 234 4.73 11.11 -19.19
CA HIS A 234 4.28 12.09 -18.19
C HIS A 234 4.65 13.54 -18.55
N LYS A 235 5.80 13.77 -19.23
CA LYS A 235 6.23 15.11 -19.68
C LYS A 235 5.32 15.63 -20.79
N ARG A 236 4.97 14.77 -21.77
CA ARG A 236 4.15 15.14 -22.94
C ARG A 236 2.70 15.40 -22.57
N VAL A 237 2.17 14.68 -21.58
CA VAL A 237 0.77 14.83 -21.14
C VAL A 237 0.60 15.85 -20.02
N GLY A 238 1.66 16.56 -19.63
CA GLY A 238 1.60 17.59 -18.59
C GLY A 238 1.17 17.06 -17.22
N PHE A 239 1.57 15.83 -16.87
CA PHE A 239 1.19 15.21 -15.61
C PHE A 239 1.66 16.02 -14.39
N LYS A 240 0.74 16.26 -13.44
CA LYS A 240 1.03 16.92 -12.16
C LYS A 240 0.72 15.98 -11.00
N THR A 241 1.52 16.09 -9.96
CA THR A 241 1.39 15.22 -8.78
C THR A 241 0.45 15.76 -7.71
N GLY A 242 -0.01 17.00 -7.84
CA GLY A 242 -0.90 17.68 -6.87
C GLY A 242 -0.12 18.33 -5.75
#